data_9034c82e1d7ba0613368160052815bfa
#
_entry.id   9034c82e1d7ba0613368160052815bfa
#
_cell.length_a   1.000
_cell.length_b   1.000
_cell.length_c   1.000
_cell.angle_alpha   90.00
_cell.angle_beta   90.00
_cell.angle_gamma   90.00
#
_symmetry.space_group_name_H-M   'P 1'
#
loop_
_entity.id
_entity.type
_entity.pdbx_description
1 polymer ?
#
loop_
_entity_poly.entity_id
_entity_poly.type
_entity_poly.pdbx_seq_one_letter_code
_entity_poly.pdbx_strand_id
1 'polypeptide(L)'
;IWESLQAELMPTLQGPRRKMFFDLADPEKRTAEDIRHALDLILKFQSRFDVILGLNEKEAYEIAGVLGMDPSPRDWKGLAELSVAIQQRIPVDTLVVHPVAYALAVSGGVASVVEGPVCKKPKITTGAGDHFNSGFCLGKLLGLDNAASVLCGVCTSGHYVRTAESPNVDALVALVESGFGELD
;
A
#
# COMPACT_ATOMS: atom_id res chain seq x y z
N ILE A 1 5.38 21.71 -1.29
CA ILE A 1 5.83 21.03 -0.07
C ILE A 1 6.86 19.96 -0.42
N TRP A 2 6.59 18.95 -1.27
CA TRP A 2 7.53 17.87 -1.58
C TRP A 2 8.85 18.38 -2.19
N GLU A 3 8.80 19.34 -3.09
CA GLU A 3 9.99 19.99 -3.68
C GLU A 3 10.85 20.68 -2.61
N SER A 4 10.22 21.40 -1.66
CA SER A 4 10.95 22.02 -0.53
C SER A 4 11.59 20.98 0.38
N LEU A 5 10.89 19.87 0.68
CA LEU A 5 11.48 18.76 1.44
C LEU A 5 12.70 18.16 0.74
N GLN A 6 12.63 18.01 -0.59
CA GLN A 6 13.73 17.47 -1.39
C GLN A 6 14.91 18.43 -1.44
N ALA A 7 14.65 19.72 -1.58
CA ALA A 7 15.70 20.74 -1.70
C ALA A 7 16.35 21.10 -0.35
N GLU A 8 15.56 21.15 0.72
CA GLU A 8 16.00 21.72 2.00
C GLU A 8 16.27 20.66 3.05
N LEU A 9 15.41 19.62 3.17
CA LEU A 9 15.53 18.62 4.22
C LEU A 9 16.40 17.42 3.80
N MET A 10 16.17 16.85 2.63
CA MET A 10 16.87 15.61 2.23
C MET A 10 18.40 15.73 2.22
N PRO A 11 19.02 16.86 1.82
CA PRO A 11 20.48 17.01 1.90
C PRO A 11 21.04 16.98 3.33
N THR A 12 20.23 17.32 4.33
CA THR A 12 20.65 17.37 5.74
C THR A 12 20.55 16.01 6.43
N LEU A 13 19.84 15.04 5.84
CA LEU A 13 19.62 13.73 6.45
C LEU A 13 20.91 12.92 6.47
N GLN A 14 21.24 12.41 7.67
CA GLN A 14 22.38 11.55 7.92
C GLN A 14 21.91 10.17 8.40
N GLY A 15 22.79 9.16 8.29
CA GLY A 15 22.54 7.81 8.78
C GLY A 15 21.90 6.89 7.72
N PRO A 16 21.36 5.74 8.15
CA PRO A 16 20.77 4.75 7.26
C PRO A 16 19.52 5.26 6.57
N ARG A 17 19.18 4.66 5.44
CA ARG A 17 17.92 4.92 4.73
C ARG A 17 16.75 4.62 5.66
N ARG A 18 15.74 5.47 5.60
CA ARG A 18 14.48 5.35 6.35
C ARG A 18 13.36 5.00 5.37
N LYS A 19 12.27 4.47 5.88
CA LYS A 19 11.09 4.21 5.06
C LYS A 19 10.24 5.48 4.95
N MET A 20 9.65 5.69 3.76
CA MET A 20 8.72 6.77 3.51
C MET A 20 7.51 6.22 2.75
N PHE A 21 6.35 6.36 3.35
CA PHE A 21 5.09 5.88 2.77
C PHE A 21 4.35 7.06 2.11
N PHE A 22 3.86 6.83 0.90
CA PHE A 22 3.00 7.75 0.16
C PHE A 22 1.66 7.09 -0.11
N ASP A 23 0.59 7.82 0.18
CA ASP A 23 -0.78 7.55 -0.23
C ASP A 23 -1.24 8.71 -1.13
N LEU A 24 -1.79 8.39 -2.30
CA LEU A 24 -2.31 9.38 -3.23
C LEU A 24 -3.81 9.53 -3.01
N ALA A 25 -4.19 10.43 -2.11
CA ALA A 25 -5.59 10.68 -1.80
C ALA A 25 -6.42 11.02 -3.05
N ASP A 26 -7.12 10.02 -3.62
CA ASP A 26 -8.09 10.13 -4.70
C ASP A 26 -7.54 10.83 -5.97
N PRO A 27 -6.58 10.20 -6.68
CA PRO A 27 -5.88 10.81 -7.83
C PRO A 27 -6.82 11.17 -8.99
N GLU A 28 -8.01 10.56 -9.12
CA GLU A 28 -8.96 10.90 -10.20
C GLU A 28 -9.40 12.38 -10.19
N LYS A 29 -9.24 13.07 -9.05
CA LYS A 29 -9.51 14.51 -8.92
C LYS A 29 -8.40 15.38 -9.50
N ARG A 30 -7.34 14.77 -10.01
CA ARG A 30 -6.17 15.44 -10.57
C ARG A 30 -6.06 15.19 -12.06
N THR A 31 -5.34 16.05 -12.75
CA THR A 31 -5.01 15.81 -14.15
C THR A 31 -3.96 14.71 -14.28
N ALA A 32 -3.91 14.05 -15.44
CA ALA A 32 -2.86 13.07 -15.72
C ALA A 32 -1.44 13.67 -15.61
N GLU A 33 -1.29 14.97 -15.91
CA GLU A 33 -0.02 15.69 -15.76
C GLU A 33 0.35 15.87 -14.28
N ASP A 34 -0.60 16.27 -13.43
CA ASP A 34 -0.38 16.39 -11.99
C ASP A 34 0.00 15.04 -11.36
N ILE A 35 -0.65 13.96 -11.79
CA ILE A 35 -0.33 12.62 -11.30
C ILE A 35 1.09 12.22 -11.72
N ARG A 36 1.48 12.41 -12.99
CA ARG A 36 2.84 12.12 -13.45
C ARG A 36 3.87 12.93 -12.65
N HIS A 37 3.60 14.22 -12.47
CA HIS A 37 4.48 15.09 -11.69
C HIS A 37 4.62 14.61 -10.23
N ALA A 38 3.51 14.21 -9.60
CA ALA A 38 3.54 13.62 -8.24
C ALA A 38 4.38 12.36 -8.19
N LEU A 39 4.24 11.45 -9.16
CA LEU A 39 5.03 10.22 -9.24
C LEU A 39 6.52 10.51 -9.43
N ASP A 40 6.87 11.47 -10.26
CA ASP A 40 8.26 11.92 -10.46
C ASP A 40 8.85 12.51 -9.16
N LEU A 41 8.06 13.26 -8.39
CA LEU A 41 8.49 13.77 -7.10
C LEU A 41 8.67 12.63 -6.08
N ILE A 42 7.76 11.66 -6.05
CA ILE A 42 7.86 10.47 -5.18
C ILE A 42 9.17 9.72 -5.47
N LEU A 43 9.50 9.49 -6.74
CA LEU A 43 10.73 8.81 -7.12
C LEU A 43 12.01 9.52 -6.64
N LYS A 44 12.02 10.84 -6.59
CA LYS A 44 13.19 11.60 -6.10
C LYS A 44 13.52 11.28 -4.64
N PHE A 45 12.52 10.93 -3.82
CA PHE A 45 12.75 10.53 -2.43
C PHE A 45 13.53 9.21 -2.30
N GLN A 46 13.53 8.35 -3.34
CA GLN A 46 14.32 7.10 -3.37
C GLN A 46 15.82 7.32 -3.15
N SER A 47 16.34 8.51 -3.38
CA SER A 47 17.76 8.83 -3.12
C SER A 47 18.11 8.79 -1.62
N ARG A 48 17.14 8.91 -0.72
CA ARG A 48 17.33 8.96 0.74
C ARG A 48 16.42 8.03 1.53
N PHE A 49 15.36 7.53 0.92
CA PHE A 49 14.35 6.70 1.58
C PHE A 49 14.12 5.40 0.81
N ASP A 50 13.70 4.36 1.51
CA ASP A 50 13.03 3.22 0.92
C ASP A 50 11.56 3.62 0.76
N VAL A 51 11.21 3.99 -0.47
CA VAL A 51 9.88 4.56 -0.77
C VAL A 51 8.86 3.45 -0.95
N ILE A 52 7.76 3.58 -0.22
CA ILE A 52 6.58 2.74 -0.33
C ILE A 52 5.45 3.57 -0.94
N LEU A 53 4.88 3.12 -2.05
CA LEU A 53 3.69 3.71 -2.65
C LEU A 53 2.49 2.81 -2.36
N GLY A 54 1.52 3.32 -1.59
CA GLY A 54 0.27 2.66 -1.29
C GLY A 54 -0.84 3.11 -2.22
N LEU A 55 -1.61 2.15 -2.74
CA LEU A 55 -2.74 2.38 -3.64
C LEU A 55 -3.91 1.48 -3.24
N ASN A 56 -5.12 1.98 -3.38
CA ASN A 56 -6.27 1.09 -3.47
C ASN A 56 -6.39 0.51 -4.90
N GLU A 57 -7.31 -0.44 -5.11
CA GLU A 57 -7.49 -1.09 -6.41
C GLU A 57 -7.82 -0.08 -7.52
N LYS A 58 -8.71 0.87 -7.25
CA LYS A 58 -9.12 1.90 -8.22
C LYS A 58 -7.93 2.78 -8.61
N GLU A 59 -7.18 3.24 -7.64
CA GLU A 59 -5.99 4.07 -7.85
C GLU A 59 -4.91 3.34 -8.67
N ALA A 60 -4.73 2.03 -8.47
CA ALA A 60 -3.80 1.25 -9.27
C ALA A 60 -4.19 1.26 -10.77
N TYR A 61 -5.47 1.10 -11.08
CA TYR A 61 -5.96 1.20 -12.48
C TYR A 61 -5.87 2.62 -13.03
N GLU A 62 -6.11 3.64 -12.23
CA GLU A 62 -5.98 5.05 -12.65
C GLU A 62 -4.53 5.39 -12.99
N ILE A 63 -3.59 4.99 -12.14
CA ILE A 63 -2.16 5.18 -12.40
C ILE A 63 -1.73 4.41 -13.64
N ALA A 64 -2.18 3.17 -13.82
CA ALA A 64 -1.91 2.40 -15.02
C ALA A 64 -2.37 3.14 -16.28
N GLY A 65 -3.58 3.70 -16.27
CA GLY A 65 -4.10 4.53 -17.36
C GLY A 65 -3.24 5.78 -17.63
N VAL A 66 -2.81 6.49 -16.58
CA VAL A 66 -1.91 7.66 -16.70
C VAL A 66 -0.55 7.26 -17.31
N LEU A 67 -0.06 6.05 -17.02
CA LEU A 67 1.18 5.51 -17.56
C LEU A 67 1.03 4.91 -18.97
N GLY A 68 -0.19 4.92 -19.54
CA GLY A 68 -0.48 4.38 -20.87
C GLY A 68 -0.43 2.85 -20.92
N MET A 69 -0.76 2.20 -19.82
CA MET A 69 -0.86 0.74 -19.74
C MET A 69 -2.28 0.29 -20.06
N ASP A 70 -2.40 -0.81 -20.81
CA ASP A 70 -3.69 -1.48 -20.99
C ASP A 70 -4.14 -2.11 -19.65
N PRO A 71 -5.43 -1.98 -19.31
CA PRO A 71 -5.94 -2.61 -18.10
C PRO A 71 -5.88 -4.13 -18.24
N SER A 72 -5.17 -4.77 -17.35
CA SER A 72 -5.17 -6.22 -17.18
C SER A 72 -6.55 -6.73 -16.76
N PRO A 73 -6.83 -8.04 -16.85
CA PRO A 73 -8.04 -8.62 -16.28
C PRO A 73 -8.26 -8.15 -14.84
N ARG A 74 -9.51 -7.83 -14.49
CA ARG A 74 -9.85 -7.34 -13.15
C ARG A 74 -10.06 -8.49 -12.17
N ASP A 75 -9.03 -9.33 -12.06
CA ASP A 75 -8.94 -10.37 -11.03
C ASP A 75 -7.61 -10.21 -10.28
N TRP A 76 -7.40 -11.02 -9.26
CA TRP A 76 -6.21 -10.92 -8.42
C TRP A 76 -4.90 -11.16 -9.19
N LYS A 77 -4.91 -12.02 -10.23
CA LYS A 77 -3.73 -12.30 -11.08
C LYS A 77 -3.42 -11.10 -11.97
N GLY A 78 -4.43 -10.59 -12.68
CA GLY A 78 -4.29 -9.42 -13.52
C GLY A 78 -3.83 -8.19 -12.72
N LEU A 79 -4.36 -7.99 -11.51
CA LEU A 79 -3.92 -6.89 -10.65
C LEU A 79 -2.47 -7.08 -10.16
N ALA A 80 -2.05 -8.32 -9.88
CA ALA A 80 -0.67 -8.60 -9.50
C ALA A 80 0.30 -8.33 -10.66
N GLU A 81 -0.02 -8.77 -11.88
CA GLU A 81 0.74 -8.50 -13.10
C GLU A 81 0.82 -6.99 -13.38
N LEU A 82 -0.32 -6.29 -13.29
CA LEU A 82 -0.39 -4.84 -13.45
C LEU A 82 0.47 -4.12 -12.42
N SER A 83 0.44 -4.55 -11.17
CA SER A 83 1.23 -3.95 -10.09
C SER A 83 2.73 -4.14 -10.31
N VAL A 84 3.15 -5.30 -10.82
CA VAL A 84 4.53 -5.53 -11.25
C VAL A 84 4.92 -4.58 -12.38
N ALA A 85 4.06 -4.42 -13.39
CA ALA A 85 4.31 -3.51 -14.49
C ALA A 85 4.37 -2.04 -14.04
N ILE A 86 3.49 -1.63 -13.12
CA ILE A 86 3.52 -0.28 -12.50
C ILE A 86 4.86 -0.08 -11.77
N GLN A 87 5.25 -1.03 -10.91
CA GLN A 87 6.50 -0.92 -10.14
C GLN A 87 7.75 -0.88 -11.03
N GLN A 88 7.72 -1.54 -12.20
CA GLN A 88 8.80 -1.42 -13.18
C GLN A 88 8.87 -0.03 -13.84
N ARG A 89 7.74 0.64 -14.04
CA ARG A 89 7.69 1.99 -14.62
C ARG A 89 7.92 3.08 -13.58
N ILE A 90 7.54 2.81 -12.33
CA ILE A 90 7.74 3.68 -11.18
C ILE A 90 8.56 2.88 -10.16
N PRO A 91 9.91 2.84 -10.27
CA PRO A 91 10.76 1.95 -9.51
C PRO A 91 10.91 2.39 -8.05
N VAL A 92 9.80 2.48 -7.32
CA VAL A 92 9.77 2.61 -5.87
C VAL A 92 10.28 1.32 -5.22
N ASP A 93 10.78 1.39 -4.00
CA ASP A 93 11.23 0.21 -3.25
C ASP A 93 10.12 -0.82 -3.10
N THR A 94 8.95 -0.37 -2.73
CA THR A 94 7.76 -1.22 -2.58
C THR A 94 6.52 -0.52 -3.13
N LEU A 95 5.77 -1.20 -3.99
CA LEU A 95 4.39 -0.84 -4.35
C LEU A 95 3.45 -1.76 -3.57
N VAL A 96 2.47 -1.21 -2.86
CA VAL A 96 1.45 -2.00 -2.18
C VAL A 96 0.07 -1.62 -2.70
N VAL A 97 -0.77 -2.63 -3.01
CA VAL A 97 -2.14 -2.43 -3.49
C VAL A 97 -3.10 -3.24 -2.62
N HIS A 98 -4.19 -2.61 -2.15
CA HIS A 98 -5.11 -3.21 -1.19
C HIS A 98 -6.57 -3.20 -1.65
N PRO A 99 -7.00 -4.16 -2.49
CA PRO A 99 -8.41 -4.49 -2.68
C PRO A 99 -9.10 -4.94 -1.39
N VAL A 100 -10.41 -5.20 -1.48
CA VAL A 100 -11.20 -5.56 -0.27
C VAL A 100 -10.92 -6.99 0.21
N ALA A 101 -10.76 -7.95 -0.73
CA ALA A 101 -10.67 -9.38 -0.40
C ALA A 101 -9.24 -9.91 -0.22
N TYR A 102 -8.27 -9.17 -0.69
CA TYR A 102 -6.86 -9.51 -0.64
C TYR A 102 -6.03 -8.22 -0.68
N ALA A 103 -4.74 -8.34 -0.49
CA ALA A 103 -3.81 -7.26 -0.79
C ALA A 103 -2.52 -7.85 -1.34
N LEU A 104 -1.70 -7.01 -1.96
CA LEU A 104 -0.43 -7.44 -2.53
C LEU A 104 0.64 -6.36 -2.35
N ALA A 105 1.88 -6.79 -2.30
CA ALA A 105 3.03 -5.89 -2.34
C ALA A 105 4.05 -6.38 -3.37
N VAL A 106 4.64 -5.44 -4.10
CA VAL A 106 5.64 -5.71 -5.13
C VAL A 106 6.95 -5.04 -4.75
N SER A 107 8.03 -5.80 -4.73
CA SER A 107 9.39 -5.30 -4.60
C SER A 107 10.30 -6.06 -5.56
N GLY A 108 11.18 -5.34 -6.27
CA GLY A 108 12.10 -5.97 -7.22
C GLY A 108 11.42 -6.78 -8.33
N GLY A 109 10.20 -6.40 -8.74
CA GLY A 109 9.43 -7.10 -9.76
C GLY A 109 8.74 -8.39 -9.30
N VAL A 110 8.76 -8.70 -7.99
CA VAL A 110 8.11 -9.89 -7.42
C VAL A 110 6.90 -9.47 -6.59
N ALA A 111 5.73 -10.02 -6.91
CA ALA A 111 4.49 -9.79 -6.17
C ALA A 111 4.31 -10.84 -5.06
N SER A 112 3.96 -10.38 -3.86
CA SER A 112 3.47 -11.20 -2.76
C SER A 112 2.00 -10.87 -2.55
N VAL A 113 1.11 -11.86 -2.67
CA VAL A 113 -0.35 -11.70 -2.53
C VAL A 113 -0.82 -12.42 -1.28
N VAL A 114 -1.67 -11.78 -0.49
CA VAL A 114 -2.24 -12.33 0.74
C VAL A 114 -3.74 -12.07 0.76
N GLU A 115 -4.51 -13.13 0.95
CA GLU A 115 -5.96 -13.02 1.19
C GLU A 115 -6.22 -12.38 2.56
N GLY A 116 -7.26 -11.56 2.63
CA GLY A 116 -7.65 -10.88 3.86
C GLY A 116 -8.91 -11.48 4.49
N PRO A 117 -9.15 -11.18 5.77
CA PRO A 117 -10.38 -11.57 6.44
C PRO A 117 -11.55 -10.73 5.92
N VAL A 118 -12.23 -11.20 4.87
CA VAL A 118 -13.38 -10.49 4.28
C VAL A 118 -14.50 -10.35 5.31
N CYS A 119 -15.02 -9.14 5.49
CA CYS A 119 -16.15 -8.85 6.37
C CYS A 119 -17.41 -8.61 5.51
N LYS A 120 -18.42 -9.48 5.65
CA LYS A 120 -19.67 -9.37 4.88
C LYS A 120 -20.58 -8.23 5.35
N LYS A 121 -20.47 -7.84 6.63
CA LYS A 121 -21.29 -6.81 7.25
C LYS A 121 -20.42 -5.84 8.05
N PRO A 122 -19.62 -5.00 7.37
CA PRO A 122 -18.73 -4.06 8.07
C PRO A 122 -19.54 -3.03 8.86
N LYS A 123 -19.09 -2.73 10.09
CA LYS A 123 -19.62 -1.61 10.88
C LYS A 123 -19.22 -0.27 10.29
N ILE A 124 -18.02 -0.22 9.69
CA ILE A 124 -17.46 0.96 9.07
C ILE A 124 -16.53 0.56 7.92
N THR A 125 -16.48 1.37 6.86
CA THR A 125 -15.56 1.18 5.74
C THR A 125 -14.63 2.38 5.54
N THR A 126 -15.06 3.57 5.94
CA THR A 126 -14.22 4.79 5.89
C THR A 126 -13.04 4.63 6.84
N GLY A 127 -11.82 4.83 6.34
CA GLY A 127 -10.59 4.64 7.11
C GLY A 127 -10.03 3.20 7.07
N ALA A 128 -10.67 2.26 6.37
CA ALA A 128 -10.16 0.90 6.23
C ALA A 128 -8.80 0.87 5.51
N GLY A 129 -8.60 1.72 4.49
CA GLY A 129 -7.33 1.90 3.79
C GLY A 129 -6.24 2.44 4.72
N ASP A 130 -6.54 3.45 5.53
CA ASP A 130 -5.59 4.01 6.51
C ASP A 130 -5.14 2.95 7.53
N HIS A 131 -6.07 2.10 7.97
CA HIS A 131 -5.77 0.99 8.87
C HIS A 131 -4.93 -0.09 8.20
N PHE A 132 -5.21 -0.41 6.93
CA PHE A 132 -4.35 -1.29 6.14
C PHE A 132 -2.93 -0.71 6.05
N ASN A 133 -2.80 0.54 5.64
CA ASN A 133 -1.53 1.23 5.50
C ASN A 133 -0.74 1.24 6.81
N SER A 134 -1.42 1.49 7.94
CA SER A 134 -0.80 1.46 9.28
C SER A 134 -0.24 0.09 9.63
N GLY A 135 -1.02 -0.98 9.43
CA GLY A 135 -0.59 -2.36 9.70
C GLY A 135 0.55 -2.80 8.78
N PHE A 136 0.46 -2.46 7.48
CA PHE A 136 1.54 -2.73 6.53
C PHE A 136 2.84 -2.01 6.93
N CYS A 137 2.76 -0.74 7.28
CA CYS A 137 3.91 0.04 7.74
C CYS A 137 4.51 -0.53 9.02
N LEU A 138 3.69 -1.00 9.97
CA LEU A 138 4.18 -1.69 11.17
C LEU A 138 5.02 -2.91 10.77
N GLY A 139 4.53 -3.78 9.88
CA GLY A 139 5.28 -4.93 9.39
C GLY A 139 6.62 -4.54 8.77
N LYS A 140 6.63 -3.51 7.92
CA LYS A 140 7.85 -2.99 7.29
C LYS A 140 8.83 -2.38 8.31
N LEU A 141 8.35 -1.74 9.37
CA LEU A 141 9.19 -1.21 10.45
C LEU A 141 9.81 -2.30 11.31
N LEU A 142 9.10 -3.42 11.49
CA LEU A 142 9.61 -4.63 12.17
C LEU A 142 10.58 -5.43 11.29
N GLY A 143 10.79 -5.04 10.04
CA GLY A 143 11.69 -5.73 9.11
C GLY A 143 11.09 -7.01 8.50
N LEU A 144 9.78 -7.17 8.56
CA LEU A 144 9.10 -8.31 7.96
C LEU A 144 9.15 -8.22 6.41
N ASP A 145 9.06 -9.37 5.76
CA ASP A 145 8.94 -9.45 4.30
C ASP A 145 7.61 -8.87 3.80
N ASN A 146 7.43 -8.84 2.49
CA ASN A 146 6.22 -8.26 1.90
C ASN A 146 4.96 -9.05 2.28
N ALA A 147 5.00 -10.38 2.28
CA ALA A 147 3.84 -11.20 2.59
C ALA A 147 3.38 -11.00 4.04
N ALA A 148 4.31 -11.05 5.00
CA ALA A 148 4.02 -10.82 6.40
C ALA A 148 3.58 -9.37 6.68
N SER A 149 4.15 -8.38 5.99
CA SER A 149 3.73 -6.98 6.11
C SER A 149 2.31 -6.77 5.54
N VAL A 150 1.97 -7.38 4.41
CA VAL A 150 0.61 -7.37 3.84
C VAL A 150 -0.37 -8.05 4.80
N LEU A 151 0.02 -9.19 5.43
CA LEU A 151 -0.79 -9.87 6.44
C LEU A 151 -1.12 -8.93 7.62
N CYS A 152 -0.13 -8.21 8.14
CA CYS A 152 -0.39 -7.18 9.17
C CYS A 152 -1.40 -6.13 8.69
N GLY A 153 -1.29 -5.67 7.45
CA GLY A 153 -2.21 -4.71 6.85
C GLY A 153 -3.65 -5.21 6.77
N VAL A 154 -3.86 -6.41 6.18
CA VAL A 154 -5.21 -6.98 6.04
C VAL A 154 -5.84 -7.33 7.40
N CYS A 155 -5.05 -7.75 8.39
CA CYS A 155 -5.53 -7.97 9.75
C CYS A 155 -5.95 -6.68 10.43
N THR A 156 -5.16 -5.62 10.31
CA THR A 156 -5.46 -4.31 10.91
C THR A 156 -6.75 -3.73 10.33
N SER A 157 -6.87 -3.73 9.01
CA SER A 157 -8.09 -3.29 8.32
C SER A 157 -9.28 -4.19 8.64
N GLY A 158 -9.09 -5.51 8.61
CA GLY A 158 -10.13 -6.50 8.90
C GLY A 158 -10.69 -6.40 10.33
N HIS A 159 -9.85 -6.12 11.32
CA HIS A 159 -10.28 -5.82 12.69
C HIS A 159 -11.10 -4.53 12.72
N TYR A 160 -10.57 -3.47 12.13
CA TYR A 160 -11.22 -2.15 12.15
C TYR A 160 -12.61 -2.16 11.53
N VAL A 161 -12.80 -2.78 10.36
CA VAL A 161 -14.12 -2.79 9.70
C VAL A 161 -15.18 -3.58 10.50
N ARG A 162 -14.76 -4.52 11.35
CA ARG A 162 -15.66 -5.32 12.22
C ARG A 162 -16.00 -4.61 13.52
N THR A 163 -15.03 -3.93 14.11
CA THR A 163 -15.16 -3.37 15.47
C THR A 163 -15.45 -1.89 15.47
N ALA A 164 -15.05 -1.15 14.43
CA ALA A 164 -14.94 0.31 14.37
C ALA A 164 -13.87 0.87 15.34
N GLU A 165 -12.95 0.01 15.79
CA GLU A 165 -11.86 0.37 16.70
C GLU A 165 -10.52 -0.05 16.09
N SER A 166 -9.47 0.76 16.32
CA SER A 166 -8.11 0.40 15.92
C SER A 166 -7.61 -0.77 16.78
N PRO A 167 -7.04 -1.84 16.17
CA PRO A 167 -6.51 -2.94 16.96
C PRO A 167 -5.25 -2.55 17.73
N ASN A 168 -5.06 -3.16 18.88
CA ASN A 168 -3.77 -3.25 19.54
C ASN A 168 -3.00 -4.50 19.05
N VAL A 169 -1.77 -4.68 19.51
CA VAL A 169 -0.92 -5.82 19.09
C VAL A 169 -1.56 -7.17 19.47
N ASP A 170 -2.14 -7.28 20.66
CA ASP A 170 -2.77 -8.53 21.11
C ASP A 170 -3.97 -8.92 20.24
N ALA A 171 -4.77 -7.95 19.83
CA ALA A 171 -5.89 -8.15 18.90
C ALA A 171 -5.40 -8.61 17.50
N LEU A 172 -4.28 -8.07 17.02
CA LEU A 172 -3.69 -8.51 15.75
C LEU A 172 -3.15 -9.94 15.86
N VAL A 173 -2.43 -10.27 16.94
CA VAL A 173 -1.92 -11.62 17.18
C VAL A 173 -3.07 -12.62 17.23
N ALA A 174 -4.12 -12.35 17.99
CA ALA A 174 -5.29 -13.21 18.09
C ALA A 174 -5.97 -13.41 16.72
N LEU A 175 -6.05 -12.37 15.90
CA LEU A 175 -6.63 -12.45 14.56
C LEU A 175 -5.80 -13.33 13.62
N VAL A 176 -4.48 -13.19 13.65
CA VAL A 176 -3.57 -14.04 12.86
C VAL A 176 -3.64 -15.50 13.31
N GLU A 177 -3.64 -15.75 14.61
CA GLU A 177 -3.71 -17.10 15.19
C GLU A 177 -5.05 -17.81 14.89
N SER A 178 -6.15 -17.06 14.75
CA SER A 178 -7.45 -17.62 14.38
C SER A 178 -7.51 -18.18 12.96
N GLY A 179 -6.54 -17.81 12.11
CA GLY A 179 -6.51 -18.21 10.69
C GLY A 179 -7.71 -17.71 9.88
N PHE A 180 -8.37 -16.63 10.34
CA PHE A 180 -9.57 -16.02 9.74
C PHE A 180 -10.82 -16.92 9.70
N GLY A 181 -10.80 -18.09 10.34
CA GLY A 181 -11.97 -18.94 10.49
C GLY A 181 -13.00 -18.30 11.42
N GLU A 182 -14.30 -18.34 11.04
CA GLU A 182 -15.45 -17.91 11.86
C GLU A 182 -15.39 -16.45 12.38
N LEU A 183 -14.99 -15.50 11.53
CA LEU A 183 -14.91 -14.09 11.90
C LEU A 183 -16.19 -13.27 11.61
N ASP A 184 -17.26 -13.87 11.09
CA ASP A 184 -18.54 -13.21 10.73
C ASP A 184 -19.65 -13.46 11.75
#